data_72ff84ee00d24ef5abf32921efb1704a
#
_entry.id   72ff84ee00d24ef5abf32921efb1704a
#
_cell.length_a   1.000
_cell.length_b   1.000
_cell.length_c   1.000
_cell.angle_alpha   90.00
_cell.angle_beta   90.00
_cell.angle_gamma   90.00
#
_symmetry.space_group_name_H-M   'P 1'
#
loop_
_entity.id
_entity.type
_entity.pdbx_description
1 polymer ?
#
loop_
_entity_poly.entity_id
_entity_poly.type
_entity_poly.pdbx_seq_one_letter_code
_entity_poly.pdbx_strand_id
1 'polypeptide(L)'
;MNKLIHTFFLISLVIGQVCEGKPLNILFIFTDDHAYQAISAYGSNRNQTPNIDRLAKEGMLFDRAFVTNSICAPSRAVILTGKHSHLNGQLTNGQRFDGEQQTFPKLLQKKGYQTAMVGKWHLKSDPTGFDFWQVLQGQGPYYNPPMNTPDGVKKITGYTTDVITDVSLDWLKNKRDPNKPFILMSQHKAPHRNWQPGPKYLTKYDGIDIPEPETLRDDYKNRLEPATTQAMTIDRHLSTNDLKIRTPGNLTPEQKAKWDAAYDPKNKAFEEANLQGDELFKWKYQRYVKDYLRCIDSVDENIGRLLDYLDKSGLAENTVVIYSSDQGWYLGEHGWYDKRWMYEESFRTPLIVRWPGVTKAGSKNKDLVQNLDYAQTFLDICEVKSPQEMQGQSIVPLLEGKKPKNWRK
;
A
#
# COMPACT_ATOMS: atom_id res chain seq x y z
N MET A 1 29.06 -3.99 -83.37
CA MET A 1 29.02 -4.97 -82.25
C MET A 1 28.96 -4.23 -80.96
N ASN A 2 27.70 -3.94 -80.48
CA ASN A 2 27.44 -3.20 -79.23
C ASN A 2 27.22 -4.21 -78.11
N LYS A 3 28.08 -4.21 -77.09
CA LYS A 3 27.88 -5.00 -75.88
C LYS A 3 27.05 -4.15 -74.90
N LEU A 4 25.80 -4.56 -74.64
CA LEU A 4 24.98 -4.05 -73.50
C LEU A 4 25.52 -4.67 -72.20
N ILE A 5 25.92 -3.83 -71.27
CA ILE A 5 26.27 -4.20 -69.91
C ILE A 5 24.98 -3.98 -69.04
N HIS A 6 24.41 -5.12 -68.55
CA HIS A 6 23.30 -5.05 -67.59
C HIS A 6 23.86 -4.99 -66.18
N THR A 7 23.68 -3.82 -65.52
CA THR A 7 24.03 -3.62 -64.13
C THR A 7 22.83 -4.02 -63.29
N PHE A 8 22.94 -5.13 -62.57
CA PHE A 8 21.95 -5.55 -61.57
C PHE A 8 22.15 -4.74 -60.28
N PHE A 9 21.21 -3.89 -59.92
CA PHE A 9 21.11 -3.27 -58.58
C PHE A 9 20.49 -4.28 -57.61
N LEU A 10 21.29 -4.82 -56.70
CA LEU A 10 20.78 -5.52 -55.51
C LEU A 10 20.28 -4.49 -54.51
N ILE A 11 18.96 -4.37 -54.36
CA ILE A 11 18.34 -3.64 -53.25
C ILE A 11 18.37 -4.57 -52.03
N SER A 12 19.30 -4.32 -51.10
CA SER A 12 19.34 -4.97 -49.81
C SER A 12 18.21 -4.37 -48.95
N LEU A 13 17.13 -5.13 -48.75
CA LEU A 13 16.09 -4.83 -47.78
C LEU A 13 16.70 -5.00 -46.38
N VAL A 14 17.10 -3.91 -45.73
CA VAL A 14 17.40 -3.91 -44.28
C VAL A 14 16.05 -4.00 -43.56
N ILE A 15 15.65 -5.21 -43.21
CA ILE A 15 14.57 -5.43 -42.26
C ILE A 15 15.11 -4.97 -40.92
N GLY A 16 14.75 -3.75 -40.51
CA GLY A 16 15.02 -3.27 -39.15
C GLY A 16 14.32 -4.20 -38.18
N GLN A 17 15.09 -5.02 -37.45
CA GLN A 17 14.58 -5.67 -36.26
C GLN A 17 14.13 -4.55 -35.31
N VAL A 18 12.81 -4.40 -35.17
CA VAL A 18 12.24 -3.68 -34.05
C VAL A 18 12.67 -4.45 -32.81
N CYS A 19 13.63 -3.90 -32.07
CA CYS A 19 14.02 -4.42 -30.79
C CYS A 19 12.78 -4.20 -29.87
N GLU A 20 11.88 -5.18 -29.82
CA GLU A 20 10.83 -5.18 -28.80
C GLU A 20 11.53 -5.13 -27.45
N GLY A 21 11.33 -4.04 -26.71
CA GLY A 21 11.85 -3.88 -25.35
C GLY A 21 11.34 -5.06 -24.51
N LYS A 22 12.15 -5.51 -23.54
CA LYS A 22 11.71 -6.57 -22.61
C LYS A 22 10.42 -6.15 -21.93
N PRO A 23 9.40 -7.03 -21.83
CA PRO A 23 8.18 -6.73 -21.12
C PRO A 23 8.48 -6.26 -19.70
N LEU A 24 7.83 -5.18 -19.25
CA LEU A 24 8.06 -4.57 -17.95
C LEU A 24 7.51 -5.44 -16.82
N ASN A 25 8.22 -5.51 -15.72
CA ASN A 25 7.71 -6.06 -14.47
C ASN A 25 6.97 -4.97 -13.68
N ILE A 26 6.05 -5.38 -12.81
CA ILE A 26 5.39 -4.49 -11.84
C ILE A 26 5.60 -5.03 -10.43
N LEU A 27 6.11 -4.17 -9.54
CA LEU A 27 6.08 -4.38 -8.10
C LEU A 27 5.10 -3.38 -7.49
N PHE A 28 3.93 -3.86 -7.07
CA PHE A 28 2.92 -3.07 -6.37
C PHE A 28 3.05 -3.30 -4.86
N ILE A 29 3.63 -2.32 -4.16
CA ILE A 29 3.76 -2.30 -2.70
C ILE A 29 2.55 -1.56 -2.14
N PHE A 30 1.79 -2.24 -1.30
CA PHE A 30 0.52 -1.73 -0.84
C PHE A 30 0.37 -1.89 0.68
N THR A 31 -0.13 -0.86 1.33
CA THR A 31 -0.32 -0.81 2.77
C THR A 31 -1.79 -0.69 3.13
N ASP A 32 -2.10 -0.89 4.40
CA ASP A 32 -3.45 -0.81 4.94
C ASP A 32 -3.52 0.35 5.95
N ASP A 33 -4.32 1.35 5.62
CA ASP A 33 -4.51 2.55 6.46
C ASP A 33 -3.27 3.47 6.57
N HIS A 34 -2.42 3.57 5.56
CA HIS A 34 -1.27 4.47 5.61
C HIS A 34 -1.63 5.90 5.20
N ALA A 35 -1.79 6.76 6.18
CA ALA A 35 -2.04 8.18 5.99
C ALA A 35 -0.86 8.87 5.27
N TYR A 36 -1.14 9.66 4.23
CA TYR A 36 -0.10 10.42 3.53
C TYR A 36 0.60 11.42 4.47
N GLN A 37 -0.09 11.90 5.52
CA GLN A 37 0.45 12.79 6.55
C GLN A 37 1.55 12.16 7.41
N ALA A 38 1.75 10.84 7.32
CA ALA A 38 2.82 10.11 7.99
C ALA A 38 3.93 9.64 7.04
N ILE A 39 4.12 10.35 5.93
CA ILE A 39 5.19 10.10 4.95
C ILE A 39 5.97 11.40 4.75
N SER A 40 7.29 11.37 4.99
CA SER A 40 8.13 12.56 4.91
C SER A 40 8.19 13.19 3.50
N ALA A 41 8.13 12.39 2.42
CA ALA A 41 8.04 12.90 1.04
C ALA A 41 6.77 13.74 0.78
N TYR A 42 5.68 13.52 1.54
CA TYR A 42 4.46 14.35 1.53
C TYR A 42 4.51 15.53 2.49
N GLY A 43 5.63 15.74 3.19
CA GLY A 43 5.83 16.87 4.10
C GLY A 43 5.51 16.53 5.57
N SER A 44 5.43 15.27 5.95
CA SER A 44 5.28 14.88 7.36
C SER A 44 6.42 15.44 8.21
N ASN A 45 6.07 16.05 9.33
CA ASN A 45 6.99 16.44 10.40
C ASN A 45 6.89 15.50 11.63
N ARG A 46 6.10 14.43 11.52
CA ARG A 46 5.84 13.47 12.60
C ARG A 46 6.85 12.32 12.64
N ASN A 47 7.40 11.96 11.49
CA ASN A 47 8.32 10.84 11.32
C ASN A 47 9.22 11.03 10.08
N GLN A 48 10.12 10.06 9.89
CA GLN A 48 10.97 9.94 8.70
C GLN A 48 10.69 8.60 8.02
N THR A 49 10.53 8.63 6.69
CA THR A 49 10.30 7.44 5.86
C THR A 49 11.32 7.36 4.72
N PRO A 50 12.63 7.15 5.04
CA PRO A 50 13.71 7.32 4.08
C PRO A 50 13.62 6.43 2.84
N ASN A 51 13.03 5.23 2.94
CA ASN A 51 12.89 4.33 1.81
C ASN A 51 11.71 4.68 0.90
N ILE A 52 10.60 5.15 1.48
CA ILE A 52 9.47 5.72 0.71
C ILE A 52 9.94 7.03 0.04
N ASP A 53 10.71 7.85 0.74
CA ASP A 53 11.29 9.09 0.20
C ASP A 53 12.28 8.81 -0.94
N ARG A 54 13.07 7.72 -0.83
CA ARG A 54 13.91 7.23 -1.92
C ARG A 54 13.07 6.93 -3.16
N LEU A 55 11.97 6.21 -3.00
CA LEU A 55 11.06 5.89 -4.12
C LEU A 55 10.48 7.17 -4.73
N ALA A 56 10.10 8.17 -3.92
CA ALA A 56 9.62 9.46 -4.40
C ALA A 56 10.71 10.27 -5.11
N LYS A 57 11.94 10.23 -4.61
CA LYS A 57 13.11 10.90 -5.23
C LYS A 57 13.49 10.28 -6.57
N GLU A 58 13.34 8.96 -6.72
CA GLU A 58 13.64 8.22 -7.94
C GLU A 58 12.45 8.19 -8.93
N GLY A 59 11.24 8.55 -8.50
CA GLY A 59 10.00 8.46 -9.24
C GLY A 59 9.18 9.75 -9.26
N MET A 60 7.87 9.59 -9.41
CA MET A 60 6.86 10.65 -9.40
C MET A 60 5.91 10.46 -8.22
N LEU A 61 5.68 11.52 -7.46
CA LEU A 61 4.72 11.59 -6.36
C LEU A 61 3.42 12.26 -6.84
N PHE A 62 2.27 11.66 -6.51
CA PHE A 62 0.96 12.25 -6.80
C PHE A 62 0.39 12.93 -5.56
N ASP A 63 0.16 14.24 -5.65
CA ASP A 63 -0.40 15.03 -4.55
C ASP A 63 -1.90 14.79 -4.33
N ARG A 64 -2.63 14.33 -5.36
CA ARG A 64 -4.09 14.21 -5.36
C ARG A 64 -4.55 12.82 -5.81
N ALA A 65 -4.10 11.79 -5.09
CA ALA A 65 -4.59 10.43 -5.24
C ALA A 65 -5.65 10.13 -4.17
N PHE A 66 -6.80 9.60 -4.60
CA PHE A 66 -7.96 9.35 -3.73
C PHE A 66 -8.49 7.94 -3.92
N VAL A 67 -9.17 7.44 -2.89
CA VAL A 67 -9.94 6.20 -3.01
C VAL A 67 -11.41 6.50 -3.31
N THR A 68 -12.08 5.59 -3.98
CA THR A 68 -13.52 5.71 -4.28
C THR A 68 -14.40 5.24 -3.14
N ASN A 69 -13.83 4.47 -2.20
CA ASN A 69 -14.48 3.99 -1.01
C ASN A 69 -13.41 3.77 0.09
N SER A 70 -13.49 4.55 1.17
CA SER A 70 -12.49 4.52 2.24
C SER A 70 -12.76 3.38 3.23
N ILE A 71 -12.70 2.15 2.71
CA ILE A 71 -12.80 0.91 3.51
C ILE A 71 -12.09 -0.25 2.80
N CYS A 72 -11.38 -1.10 3.54
CA CYS A 72 -10.40 -2.07 3.02
C CYS A 72 -10.90 -2.95 1.86
N ALA A 73 -11.89 -3.84 2.10
CA ALA A 73 -12.33 -4.79 1.09
C ALA A 73 -12.95 -4.10 -0.16
N PRO A 74 -13.83 -3.08 -0.03
CA PRO A 74 -14.31 -2.30 -1.17
C PRO A 74 -13.18 -1.65 -1.98
N SER A 75 -12.22 -0.97 -1.33
CA SER A 75 -11.08 -0.35 -2.02
C SER A 75 -10.23 -1.38 -2.78
N ARG A 76 -9.93 -2.52 -2.15
CA ARG A 76 -9.16 -3.61 -2.76
C ARG A 76 -9.88 -4.24 -3.96
N ALA A 77 -11.20 -4.44 -3.87
CA ALA A 77 -12.01 -4.92 -4.97
C ALA A 77 -12.06 -3.93 -6.15
N VAL A 78 -12.11 -2.62 -5.86
CA VAL A 78 -12.02 -1.56 -6.89
C VAL A 78 -10.71 -1.65 -7.66
N ILE A 79 -9.58 -1.81 -6.96
CA ILE A 79 -8.26 -1.95 -7.60
C ILE A 79 -8.20 -3.21 -8.48
N LEU A 80 -8.74 -4.33 -8.03
CA LEU A 80 -8.72 -5.58 -8.80
C LEU A 80 -9.56 -5.50 -10.07
N THR A 81 -10.73 -4.87 -9.99
CA THR A 81 -11.75 -4.92 -11.03
C THR A 81 -11.75 -3.69 -11.94
N GLY A 82 -11.17 -2.56 -11.52
CA GLY A 82 -11.35 -1.27 -12.19
C GLY A 82 -12.78 -0.77 -12.20
N LYS A 83 -13.65 -1.27 -11.27
CA LYS A 83 -15.07 -0.93 -11.17
C LYS A 83 -15.40 -0.38 -9.79
N HIS A 84 -16.31 0.59 -9.75
CA HIS A 84 -16.85 1.07 -8.47
C HIS A 84 -17.55 -0.05 -7.68
N SER A 85 -17.60 0.10 -6.35
CA SER A 85 -18.11 -0.92 -5.42
C SER A 85 -19.53 -1.39 -5.74
N HIS A 86 -20.43 -0.51 -6.21
CA HIS A 86 -21.81 -0.87 -6.59
C HIS A 86 -21.89 -1.72 -7.86
N LEU A 87 -20.84 -1.74 -8.70
CA LEU A 87 -20.76 -2.59 -9.90
C LEU A 87 -19.96 -3.87 -9.67
N ASN A 88 -18.94 -3.84 -8.82
CA ASN A 88 -18.17 -5.04 -8.50
C ASN A 88 -18.78 -5.86 -7.36
N GLY A 89 -19.83 -5.36 -6.69
CA GLY A 89 -20.57 -6.04 -5.64
C GLY A 89 -19.94 -6.00 -4.26
N GLN A 90 -18.74 -5.44 -4.09
CA GLN A 90 -18.03 -5.36 -2.80
C GLN A 90 -18.33 -4.02 -2.10
N LEU A 91 -19.47 -3.94 -1.40
CA LEU A 91 -19.92 -2.70 -0.77
C LEU A 91 -19.36 -2.50 0.64
N THR A 92 -19.06 -3.60 1.35
CA THR A 92 -18.61 -3.58 2.74
C THR A 92 -17.53 -4.65 3.00
N ASN A 93 -16.87 -4.58 4.16
CA ASN A 93 -15.96 -5.63 4.62
C ASN A 93 -16.69 -6.96 4.96
N GLY A 94 -18.02 -6.94 5.06
CA GLY A 94 -18.84 -8.10 5.40
C GLY A 94 -19.06 -9.09 4.26
N GLN A 95 -18.98 -8.63 3.02
CA GLN A 95 -19.27 -9.43 1.83
C GLN A 95 -18.08 -10.28 1.39
N ARG A 96 -18.37 -11.38 0.71
CA ARG A 96 -17.38 -12.21 0.01
C ARG A 96 -17.22 -11.68 -1.41
N PHE A 97 -15.99 -11.43 -1.81
CA PHE A 97 -15.69 -11.01 -3.19
C PHE A 97 -15.97 -12.14 -4.17
N ASP A 98 -16.66 -11.81 -5.25
CA ASP A 98 -16.85 -12.73 -6.37
C ASP A 98 -15.55 -12.81 -7.19
N GLY A 99 -14.80 -13.89 -6.94
CA GLY A 99 -13.55 -14.16 -7.64
C GLY A 99 -13.72 -14.58 -9.10
N GLU A 100 -14.93 -14.89 -9.58
CA GLU A 100 -15.16 -15.29 -10.97
C GLU A 100 -15.21 -14.08 -11.91
N GLN A 101 -15.51 -12.90 -11.41
CA GLN A 101 -15.54 -11.71 -12.24
C GLN A 101 -14.17 -11.35 -12.84
N GLN A 102 -14.17 -10.56 -13.91
CA GLN A 102 -12.95 -10.14 -14.59
C GLN A 102 -12.13 -9.21 -13.68
N THR A 103 -10.86 -9.55 -13.49
CA THR A 103 -9.88 -8.75 -12.75
C THR A 103 -8.61 -8.53 -13.58
N PHE A 104 -7.84 -7.48 -13.30
CA PHE A 104 -6.62 -7.21 -14.07
C PHE A 104 -5.57 -8.33 -13.97
N PRO A 105 -5.38 -9.06 -12.83
CA PRO A 105 -4.40 -10.16 -12.80
C PRO A 105 -4.77 -11.29 -13.77
N LYS A 106 -6.05 -11.62 -13.92
CA LYS A 106 -6.50 -12.62 -14.91
C LYS A 106 -6.15 -12.23 -16.35
N LEU A 107 -6.23 -10.93 -16.66
CA LEU A 107 -5.85 -10.41 -17.99
C LEU A 107 -4.34 -10.46 -18.20
N LEU A 108 -3.54 -10.16 -17.18
CA LEU A 108 -2.10 -10.25 -17.23
C LEU A 108 -1.63 -11.72 -17.38
N GLN A 109 -2.27 -12.67 -16.69
CA GLN A 109 -1.98 -14.11 -16.92
C GLN A 109 -2.21 -14.51 -18.36
N LYS A 110 -3.31 -14.08 -18.98
CA LYS A 110 -3.60 -14.35 -20.41
C LYS A 110 -2.53 -13.75 -21.35
N LYS A 111 -1.88 -12.67 -20.95
CA LYS A 111 -0.76 -12.03 -21.68
C LYS A 111 0.59 -12.75 -21.43
N GLY A 112 0.63 -13.72 -20.51
CA GLY A 112 1.83 -14.49 -20.19
C GLY A 112 2.64 -13.97 -18.99
N TYR A 113 2.09 -13.02 -18.22
CA TYR A 113 2.69 -12.55 -16.97
C TYR A 113 2.54 -13.60 -15.87
N GLN A 114 3.55 -13.74 -15.04
CA GLN A 114 3.43 -14.39 -13.75
C GLN A 114 2.81 -13.41 -12.76
N THR A 115 1.81 -13.87 -12.02
CA THR A 115 1.06 -13.05 -11.08
C THR A 115 1.23 -13.59 -9.67
N ALA A 116 1.62 -12.72 -8.73
CA ALA A 116 1.81 -13.10 -7.34
C ALA A 116 1.11 -12.14 -6.38
N MET A 117 0.47 -12.71 -5.35
CA MET A 117 -0.20 -11.98 -4.27
C MET A 117 0.34 -12.43 -2.91
N VAL A 118 0.93 -11.51 -2.15
CA VAL A 118 1.49 -11.78 -0.82
C VAL A 118 0.94 -10.78 0.19
N GLY A 119 0.49 -11.28 1.34
CA GLY A 119 0.09 -10.45 2.47
C GLY A 119 -1.42 -10.26 2.62
N LYS A 120 -1.89 -9.03 2.84
CA LYS A 120 -3.30 -8.79 3.15
C LYS A 120 -4.20 -8.85 1.92
N TRP A 121 -5.04 -9.89 1.84
CA TRP A 121 -6.10 -10.04 0.83
C TRP A 121 -7.42 -9.42 1.29
N HIS A 122 -7.96 -9.88 2.39
CA HIS A 122 -9.13 -9.37 3.11
C HIS A 122 -10.44 -9.32 2.29
N LEU A 123 -10.63 -10.20 1.33
CA LEU A 123 -11.82 -10.26 0.46
C LEU A 123 -12.73 -11.49 0.74
N LYS A 124 -12.45 -12.25 1.80
CA LYS A 124 -13.19 -13.46 2.22
C LYS A 124 -13.30 -14.57 1.16
N SER A 125 -12.66 -14.42 0.02
CA SER A 125 -12.48 -15.44 -1.00
C SER A 125 -11.00 -15.79 -1.11
N ASP A 126 -10.69 -16.91 -1.74
CA ASP A 126 -9.32 -17.17 -2.16
C ASP A 126 -8.94 -16.24 -3.33
N PRO A 127 -7.66 -15.85 -3.46
CA PRO A 127 -7.19 -15.08 -4.59
C PRO A 127 -7.35 -15.85 -5.90
N THR A 128 -7.97 -15.22 -6.91
CA THR A 128 -8.08 -15.76 -8.27
C THR A 128 -7.32 -14.87 -9.25
N GLY A 129 -6.76 -15.47 -10.31
CA GLY A 129 -5.92 -14.75 -11.26
C GLY A 129 -4.48 -14.56 -10.78
N PHE A 130 -4.03 -15.40 -9.83
CA PHE A 130 -2.66 -15.42 -9.34
C PHE A 130 -2.08 -16.81 -9.43
N ASP A 131 -0.86 -16.91 -10.00
CA ASP A 131 -0.10 -18.16 -10.09
C ASP A 131 0.52 -18.54 -8.73
N PHE A 132 0.81 -17.55 -7.92
CA PHE A 132 1.28 -17.70 -6.54
C PHE A 132 0.51 -16.77 -5.62
N TRP A 133 0.07 -17.32 -4.48
CA TRP A 133 -0.45 -16.48 -3.40
C TRP A 133 -0.18 -17.07 -2.03
N GLN A 134 0.09 -16.19 -1.07
CA GLN A 134 0.22 -16.49 0.34
C GLN A 134 -0.32 -15.31 1.13
N VAL A 135 -1.52 -15.45 1.69
CA VAL A 135 -2.28 -14.31 2.20
C VAL A 135 -2.70 -14.49 3.66
N LEU A 136 -2.79 -13.37 4.36
CA LEU A 136 -3.23 -13.33 5.75
C LEU A 136 -4.67 -13.79 5.89
N GLN A 137 -4.98 -14.50 6.98
CA GLN A 137 -6.36 -14.80 7.36
C GLN A 137 -7.07 -13.54 7.85
N GLY A 138 -8.13 -13.12 7.16
CA GLY A 138 -8.89 -11.90 7.48
C GLY A 138 -8.01 -10.66 7.54
N GLN A 139 -7.99 -9.96 8.67
CA GLN A 139 -7.13 -8.81 8.92
C GLN A 139 -5.67 -9.20 9.23
N GLY A 140 -5.43 -10.42 9.65
CA GLY A 140 -4.15 -10.91 10.14
C GLY A 140 -3.71 -10.29 11.47
N PRO A 141 -2.95 -11.00 12.31
CA PRO A 141 -2.26 -10.44 13.47
C PRO A 141 -0.98 -9.71 13.04
N TYR A 142 -0.39 -8.92 13.94
CA TYR A 142 0.91 -8.29 13.72
C TYR A 142 2.10 -9.23 13.99
N TYR A 143 1.89 -10.26 14.78
CA TYR A 143 2.91 -11.24 15.14
C TYR A 143 2.43 -12.64 14.79
N ASN A 144 3.36 -13.48 14.34
CA ASN A 144 3.17 -14.93 14.12
C ASN A 144 1.94 -15.25 13.24
N PRO A 145 1.84 -14.66 12.03
CA PRO A 145 0.64 -14.75 11.22
C PRO A 145 0.39 -16.15 10.69
N PRO A 146 -0.84 -16.68 10.84
CA PRO A 146 -1.32 -17.73 9.97
C PRO A 146 -1.60 -17.13 8.58
N MET A 147 -1.08 -17.78 7.54
CA MET A 147 -1.30 -17.38 6.15
C MET A 147 -1.92 -18.52 5.35
N ASN A 148 -2.97 -18.21 4.60
CA ASN A 148 -3.56 -19.13 3.65
C ASN A 148 -2.70 -19.24 2.39
N THR A 149 -2.60 -20.45 1.86
CA THR A 149 -1.97 -20.78 0.57
C THR A 149 -2.86 -21.80 -0.15
N PRO A 150 -2.64 -22.10 -1.45
CA PRO A 150 -3.35 -23.17 -2.13
C PRO A 150 -3.24 -24.54 -1.40
N ASP A 151 -2.13 -24.78 -0.71
CA ASP A 151 -1.84 -26.04 -0.01
C ASP A 151 -2.35 -26.06 1.46
N GLY A 152 -3.09 -25.01 1.88
CA GLY A 152 -3.58 -24.88 3.25
C GLY A 152 -2.93 -23.75 4.03
N VAL A 153 -3.05 -23.81 5.37
CA VAL A 153 -2.59 -22.74 6.28
C VAL A 153 -1.15 -22.96 6.70
N LYS A 154 -0.29 -21.95 6.51
CA LYS A 154 1.08 -21.90 7.03
C LYS A 154 1.15 -20.94 8.21
N LYS A 155 1.58 -21.43 9.37
CA LYS A 155 1.90 -20.57 10.54
C LYS A 155 3.37 -20.17 10.46
N ILE A 156 3.64 -18.87 10.48
CA ILE A 156 5.01 -18.33 10.36
C ILE A 156 5.32 -17.51 11.60
N THR A 157 6.40 -17.87 12.30
CA THR A 157 6.88 -17.09 13.45
C THR A 157 7.60 -15.85 12.94
N GLY A 158 7.24 -14.68 13.47
CA GLY A 158 7.86 -13.41 13.12
C GLY A 158 6.90 -12.23 13.19
N TYR A 159 7.43 -11.05 12.89
CA TYR A 159 6.62 -9.85 12.73
C TYR A 159 6.00 -9.82 11.34
N THR A 160 4.71 -9.59 11.24
CA THR A 160 3.94 -9.80 10.00
C THR A 160 4.44 -8.96 8.82
N THR A 161 4.91 -7.73 9.07
CA THR A 161 5.48 -6.88 8.01
C THR A 161 6.75 -7.50 7.43
N ASP A 162 7.63 -8.04 8.29
CA ASP A 162 8.85 -8.74 7.86
C ASP A 162 8.51 -10.03 7.12
N VAL A 163 7.57 -10.82 7.64
CA VAL A 163 7.11 -12.08 7.02
C VAL A 163 6.56 -11.85 5.61
N ILE A 164 5.77 -10.80 5.39
CA ILE A 164 5.23 -10.46 4.05
C ILE A 164 6.38 -10.15 3.08
N THR A 165 7.36 -9.38 3.54
CA THR A 165 8.54 -9.05 2.73
C THR A 165 9.40 -10.27 2.46
N ASP A 166 9.63 -11.14 3.47
CA ASP A 166 10.40 -12.37 3.31
C ASP A 166 9.77 -13.31 2.27
N VAL A 167 8.45 -13.49 2.31
CA VAL A 167 7.70 -14.29 1.32
C VAL A 167 7.77 -13.65 -0.07
N SER A 168 7.67 -12.32 -0.16
CA SER A 168 7.78 -11.58 -1.43
C SER A 168 9.18 -11.73 -2.03
N LEU A 169 10.22 -11.59 -1.22
CA LEU A 169 11.62 -11.78 -1.64
C LEU A 169 11.93 -13.23 -2.00
N ASP A 170 11.39 -14.20 -1.26
CA ASP A 170 11.54 -15.62 -1.57
C ASP A 170 10.91 -15.95 -2.94
N TRP A 171 9.71 -15.40 -3.19
CA TRP A 171 9.08 -15.57 -4.51
C TRP A 171 9.92 -14.97 -5.63
N LEU A 172 10.41 -13.75 -5.46
CA LEU A 172 11.25 -13.06 -6.45
C LEU A 172 12.57 -13.82 -6.74
N LYS A 173 13.17 -14.43 -5.70
CA LYS A 173 14.47 -15.11 -5.78
C LYS A 173 14.36 -16.53 -6.30
N ASN A 174 13.36 -17.29 -5.81
CA ASN A 174 13.40 -18.74 -5.82
C ASN A 174 12.22 -19.39 -6.56
N LYS A 175 11.10 -18.65 -6.78
CA LYS A 175 9.86 -19.28 -7.26
C LYS A 175 9.41 -18.82 -8.63
N ARG A 176 9.67 -17.54 -8.99
CA ARG A 176 9.31 -17.04 -10.31
C ARG A 176 10.19 -17.64 -11.40
N ASP A 177 9.66 -17.75 -12.61
CA ASP A 177 10.45 -18.03 -13.82
C ASP A 177 11.19 -16.74 -14.23
N PRO A 178 12.52 -16.72 -14.26
CA PRO A 178 13.30 -15.53 -14.62
C PRO A 178 13.09 -15.04 -16.06
N ASN A 179 12.55 -15.90 -16.94
CA ASN A 179 12.32 -15.60 -18.35
C ASN A 179 10.96 -14.98 -18.64
N LYS A 180 10.07 -14.89 -17.63
CA LYS A 180 8.74 -14.31 -17.79
C LYS A 180 8.62 -12.98 -17.04
N PRO A 181 7.87 -12.00 -17.59
CA PRO A 181 7.52 -10.80 -16.85
C PRO A 181 6.58 -11.13 -15.69
N PHE A 182 6.55 -10.25 -14.70
CA PHE A 182 5.72 -10.49 -13.53
C PHE A 182 4.99 -9.25 -13.03
N ILE A 183 3.89 -9.48 -12.31
CA ILE A 183 3.35 -8.56 -11.33
C ILE A 183 3.38 -9.21 -9.95
N LEU A 184 4.02 -8.54 -8.98
CA LEU A 184 3.98 -8.90 -7.58
C LEU A 184 3.21 -7.83 -6.80
N MET A 185 2.12 -8.24 -6.15
CA MET A 185 1.38 -7.44 -5.18
C MET A 185 1.87 -7.79 -3.77
N SER A 186 2.73 -6.97 -3.19
CA SER A 186 3.23 -7.11 -1.82
C SER A 186 2.41 -6.22 -0.89
N GLN A 187 1.44 -6.80 -0.16
CA GLN A 187 0.40 -6.07 0.55
C GLN A 187 0.55 -6.20 2.07
N HIS A 188 1.07 -5.14 2.71
CA HIS A 188 1.25 -5.10 4.15
C HIS A 188 -0.07 -4.88 4.90
N LYS A 189 -0.19 -5.52 6.07
CA LYS A 189 -1.25 -5.21 7.03
C LYS A 189 -1.01 -3.87 7.74
N ALA A 190 0.24 -3.55 8.02
CA ALA A 190 0.59 -2.31 8.73
C ALA A 190 0.34 -1.08 7.83
N PRO A 191 -0.04 0.05 8.42
CA PRO A 191 -0.26 0.33 9.85
C PRO A 191 -1.70 0.19 10.37
N HIS A 192 -2.50 -0.76 9.90
CA HIS A 192 -3.89 -0.99 10.36
C HIS A 192 -3.99 -1.17 11.90
N ARG A 193 -5.13 -0.76 12.48
CA ARG A 193 -5.49 -1.00 13.89
C ARG A 193 -5.27 -2.48 14.26
N ASN A 194 -4.65 -2.91 15.42
CA ASN A 194 -4.36 -2.11 16.62
C ASN A 194 -2.91 -1.57 16.69
N TRP A 195 -2.23 -1.31 15.63
CA TRP A 195 -0.89 -0.69 15.61
C TRP A 195 0.10 -1.34 16.59
N GLN A 196 0.38 -2.61 16.45
CA GLN A 196 1.37 -3.30 17.26
C GLN A 196 2.75 -3.14 16.60
N PRO A 197 3.68 -2.40 17.19
CA PRO A 197 4.98 -2.14 16.57
C PRO A 197 5.84 -3.38 16.43
N GLY A 198 6.74 -3.36 15.44
CA GLY A 198 7.75 -4.38 15.30
C GLY A 198 8.78 -4.37 16.45
N PRO A 199 9.40 -5.51 16.75
CA PRO A 199 10.31 -5.64 17.90
C PRO A 199 11.46 -4.64 17.93
N LYS A 200 11.88 -4.14 16.77
CA LYS A 200 12.94 -3.15 16.60
C LYS A 200 12.54 -1.72 16.99
N TYR A 201 11.23 -1.43 16.98
CA TYR A 201 10.70 -0.07 17.08
C TYR A 201 9.87 0.18 18.34
N LEU A 202 9.78 -0.76 19.28
CA LEU A 202 8.92 -0.69 20.48
C LEU A 202 9.14 0.55 21.35
N THR A 203 10.35 1.13 21.32
CA THR A 203 10.73 2.31 22.11
C THR A 203 11.03 3.56 21.28
N LYS A 204 11.00 3.46 19.94
CA LYS A 204 11.16 4.63 19.08
C LYS A 204 10.07 5.66 19.42
N TYR A 205 10.41 6.92 19.42
CA TYR A 205 9.55 8.04 19.84
C TYR A 205 9.27 8.12 21.35
N ASP A 206 9.85 7.28 22.21
CA ASP A 206 9.81 7.52 23.65
C ASP A 206 10.60 8.81 23.95
N GLY A 207 10.11 9.63 24.86
CA GLY A 207 10.77 10.87 25.23
C GLY A 207 10.59 12.07 24.28
N ILE A 208 9.85 11.92 23.18
CA ILE A 208 9.47 13.03 22.31
C ILE A 208 7.94 13.13 22.18
N ASP A 209 7.42 14.33 22.04
CA ASP A 209 6.01 14.55 21.71
C ASP A 209 5.85 14.67 20.19
N ILE A 210 4.90 13.92 19.64
CA ILE A 210 4.49 14.04 18.23
C ILE A 210 3.58 15.29 18.11
N PRO A 211 3.79 16.18 17.11
CA PRO A 211 2.97 17.35 16.91
C PRO A 211 1.48 17.01 16.81
N GLU A 212 0.67 17.73 17.54
CA GLU A 212 -0.79 17.64 17.49
C GLU A 212 -1.31 18.33 16.21
N PRO A 213 -2.29 17.79 15.49
CA PRO A 213 -2.95 18.51 14.42
C PRO A 213 -3.78 19.67 14.98
N GLU A 214 -3.90 20.77 14.24
CA GLU A 214 -4.65 21.95 14.67
C GLU A 214 -6.10 21.63 15.05
N THR A 215 -6.70 20.65 14.39
CA THR A 215 -8.08 20.21 14.61
C THR A 215 -8.23 19.11 15.66
N LEU A 216 -7.19 18.76 16.42
CA LEU A 216 -7.26 17.69 17.42
C LEU A 216 -8.40 17.92 18.43
N ARG A 217 -8.66 19.18 18.79
CA ARG A 217 -9.73 19.60 19.69
C ARG A 217 -10.86 20.32 18.96
N ASP A 218 -11.31 19.71 17.82
CA ASP A 218 -12.46 20.22 17.06
C ASP A 218 -13.75 20.18 17.91
N ASP A 219 -14.46 21.28 17.98
CA ASP A 219 -15.72 21.41 18.72
C ASP A 219 -16.96 21.04 17.89
N TYR A 220 -16.74 20.66 16.63
CA TYR A 220 -17.76 20.28 15.64
C TYR A 220 -18.86 21.35 15.41
N LYS A 221 -18.63 22.62 15.79
CA LYS A 221 -19.57 23.69 15.47
C LYS A 221 -19.84 23.75 13.98
N ASN A 222 -21.10 23.98 13.62
CA ASN A 222 -21.57 24.05 12.24
C ASN A 222 -21.45 22.71 11.46
N ARG A 223 -21.33 21.58 12.16
CA ARG A 223 -21.41 20.25 11.56
C ARG A 223 -22.70 19.55 11.92
N LEU A 224 -23.09 18.57 11.11
CA LEU A 224 -24.27 17.74 11.40
C LEU A 224 -23.97 16.78 12.57
N GLU A 225 -25.02 16.37 13.28
CA GLU A 225 -24.97 15.47 14.42
C GLU A 225 -24.07 14.23 14.21
N PRO A 226 -24.04 13.55 13.06
CA PRO A 226 -23.16 12.41 12.87
C PRO A 226 -21.68 12.68 13.15
N ALA A 227 -21.20 13.92 12.97
CA ALA A 227 -19.81 14.28 13.29
C ALA A 227 -19.51 14.23 14.79
N THR A 228 -20.50 14.44 15.64
CA THR A 228 -20.38 14.40 17.10
C THR A 228 -20.66 13.03 17.70
N THR A 229 -21.48 12.21 17.03
CA THR A 229 -21.99 10.93 17.56
C THR A 229 -21.25 9.72 17.03
N GLN A 230 -20.36 9.87 16.04
CA GLN A 230 -19.58 8.77 15.46
C GLN A 230 -18.63 8.12 16.50
N ALA A 231 -18.27 6.84 16.27
CA ALA A 231 -17.50 6.02 17.20
C ALA A 231 -15.99 5.95 16.85
N MET A 232 -15.36 7.09 16.48
CA MET A 232 -13.95 7.15 16.07
C MET A 232 -13.12 8.17 16.86
N THR A 233 -13.60 8.63 18.03
CA THR A 233 -12.87 9.64 18.81
C THR A 233 -11.76 9.02 19.67
N ILE A 234 -10.62 9.70 19.73
CA ILE A 234 -9.46 9.28 20.52
C ILE A 234 -9.77 9.25 22.01
N ASP A 235 -10.57 10.21 22.49
CA ASP A 235 -10.89 10.35 23.92
C ASP A 235 -11.77 9.20 24.45
N ARG A 236 -12.73 8.71 23.63
CA ARG A 236 -13.77 7.76 24.09
C ARG A 236 -13.65 6.35 23.52
N HIS A 237 -13.09 6.18 22.31
CA HIS A 237 -13.27 4.94 21.55
C HIS A 237 -11.98 4.13 21.34
N LEU A 238 -10.82 4.62 21.78
CA LEU A 238 -9.61 3.79 21.84
C LEU A 238 -9.73 2.77 22.97
N SER A 239 -9.60 1.50 22.60
CA SER A 239 -9.66 0.38 23.55
C SER A 239 -8.32 0.19 24.29
N THR A 240 -8.33 -0.60 25.37
CA THR A 240 -7.10 -1.02 26.08
C THR A 240 -6.10 -1.73 25.17
N ASN A 241 -6.58 -2.45 24.14
CA ASN A 241 -5.72 -3.07 23.13
C ASN A 241 -5.09 -2.02 22.20
N ASP A 242 -5.83 -0.99 21.81
CA ASP A 242 -5.32 0.12 20.99
C ASP A 242 -4.24 0.91 21.74
N LEU A 243 -4.41 1.08 23.03
CA LEU A 243 -3.48 1.79 23.92
C LEU A 243 -2.35 0.89 24.48
N LYS A 244 -2.30 -0.40 24.10
CA LYS A 244 -1.29 -1.36 24.57
C LYS A 244 -1.23 -1.52 26.10
N ILE A 245 -2.35 -1.29 26.78
CA ILE A 245 -2.50 -1.61 28.21
C ILE A 245 -2.48 -3.12 28.42
N ARG A 246 -2.87 -3.89 27.39
CA ARG A 246 -2.81 -5.36 27.40
C ARG A 246 -1.74 -5.86 26.43
N THR A 247 -0.94 -6.82 26.88
CA THR A 247 0.03 -7.53 26.04
C THR A 247 -0.71 -8.40 25.00
N PRO A 248 -0.28 -8.41 23.73
CA PRO A 248 -0.84 -9.31 22.72
C PRO A 248 -0.70 -10.80 23.10
N GLY A 249 -1.77 -11.59 22.92
CA GLY A 249 -1.81 -12.99 23.37
C GLY A 249 -1.09 -13.99 22.45
N ASN A 250 -0.60 -13.57 21.29
CA ASN A 250 -0.01 -14.44 20.28
C ASN A 250 1.52 -14.28 20.13
N LEU A 251 2.18 -13.70 21.12
CA LEU A 251 3.62 -13.54 21.16
C LEU A 251 4.31 -14.83 21.59
N THR A 252 5.51 -15.11 21.05
CA THR A 252 6.40 -16.13 21.66
C THR A 252 6.95 -15.60 23.00
N PRO A 253 7.52 -16.47 23.86
CA PRO A 253 8.13 -16.02 25.11
C PRO A 253 9.15 -14.90 24.91
N GLU A 254 10.00 -14.98 23.88
CA GLU A 254 11.03 -13.98 23.58
C GLU A 254 10.41 -12.66 23.07
N GLN A 255 9.39 -12.75 22.25
CA GLN A 255 8.64 -11.58 21.77
C GLN A 255 7.92 -10.90 22.93
N LYS A 256 7.31 -11.69 23.83
CA LYS A 256 6.64 -11.20 25.02
C LYS A 256 7.61 -10.50 25.96
N ALA A 257 8.77 -11.08 26.24
CA ALA A 257 9.78 -10.45 27.08
C ALA A 257 10.22 -9.08 26.56
N LYS A 258 10.45 -8.95 25.24
CA LYS A 258 10.77 -7.65 24.60
C LYS A 258 9.61 -6.66 24.69
N TRP A 259 8.39 -7.15 24.49
CA TRP A 259 7.17 -6.33 24.56
C TRP A 259 6.97 -5.78 25.96
N ASP A 260 7.00 -6.65 26.98
CA ASP A 260 6.79 -6.28 28.38
C ASP A 260 7.87 -5.29 28.84
N ALA A 261 9.13 -5.54 28.51
CA ALA A 261 10.24 -4.61 28.82
C ALA A 261 10.00 -3.21 28.24
N ALA A 262 9.34 -3.09 27.09
CA ALA A 262 9.04 -1.81 26.46
C ALA A 262 7.77 -1.15 26.98
N TYR A 263 6.70 -1.92 27.26
CA TYR A 263 5.39 -1.37 27.58
C TYR A 263 5.03 -1.36 29.05
N ASP A 264 5.51 -2.30 29.88
CA ASP A 264 5.18 -2.34 31.32
C ASP A 264 5.60 -1.06 32.05
N PRO A 265 6.82 -0.52 31.85
CA PRO A 265 7.20 0.75 32.48
C PRO A 265 6.29 1.93 32.08
N LYS A 266 5.88 1.99 30.79
CA LYS A 266 4.99 3.03 30.26
C LYS A 266 3.57 2.90 30.81
N ASN A 267 3.09 1.67 30.98
CA ASN A 267 1.76 1.39 31.52
C ASN A 267 1.72 1.68 33.02
N LYS A 268 2.75 1.29 33.76
CA LYS A 268 2.90 1.62 35.18
C LYS A 268 2.92 3.14 35.40
N ALA A 269 3.71 3.88 34.63
CA ALA A 269 3.75 5.34 34.71
C ALA A 269 2.40 5.98 34.40
N PHE A 270 1.64 5.44 33.44
CA PHE A 270 0.28 5.89 33.14
C PHE A 270 -0.70 5.64 34.30
N GLU A 271 -0.65 4.46 34.91
CA GLU A 271 -1.50 4.11 36.07
C GLU A 271 -1.20 5.01 37.27
N GLU A 272 0.08 5.25 37.57
CA GLU A 272 0.53 6.13 38.68
C GLU A 272 0.18 7.60 38.46
N ALA A 273 0.17 8.06 37.20
CA ALA A 273 -0.14 9.45 36.85
C ALA A 273 -1.62 9.81 37.05
N ASN A 274 -2.54 8.84 37.05
CA ASN A 274 -3.98 9.03 37.23
C ASN A 274 -4.59 10.20 36.42
N LEU A 275 -4.19 10.30 35.13
CA LEU A 275 -4.51 11.42 34.24
C LEU A 275 -6.02 11.56 34.02
N GLN A 276 -6.49 12.81 33.91
CA GLN A 276 -7.90 13.15 33.68
C GLN A 276 -8.02 14.25 32.61
N GLY A 277 -9.22 14.40 32.03
CA GLY A 277 -9.55 15.50 31.12
C GLY A 277 -8.58 15.61 29.93
N ASP A 278 -8.06 16.82 29.69
CA ASP A 278 -7.17 17.09 28.54
C ASP A 278 -5.81 16.40 28.64
N GLU A 279 -5.28 16.18 29.83
CA GLU A 279 -4.03 15.42 30.02
C GLU A 279 -4.20 13.97 29.62
N LEU A 280 -5.32 13.33 29.97
CA LEU A 280 -5.64 11.97 29.53
C LEU A 280 -5.85 11.92 27.99
N PHE A 281 -6.51 12.94 27.42
CA PHE A 281 -6.70 13.02 25.97
C PHE A 281 -5.36 13.15 25.24
N LYS A 282 -4.48 14.06 25.69
CA LYS A 282 -3.11 14.20 25.14
C LYS A 282 -2.34 12.90 25.25
N TRP A 283 -2.38 12.23 26.39
CA TRP A 283 -1.71 10.96 26.59
C TRP A 283 -2.21 9.89 25.62
N LYS A 284 -3.53 9.75 25.43
CA LYS A 284 -4.13 8.82 24.47
C LYS A 284 -3.67 9.11 23.04
N TYR A 285 -3.68 10.39 22.64
CA TYR A 285 -3.18 10.81 21.34
C TYR A 285 -1.71 10.41 21.14
N GLN A 286 -0.83 10.76 22.09
CA GLN A 286 0.60 10.43 22.01
C GLN A 286 0.82 8.91 21.96
N ARG A 287 0.12 8.14 22.77
CA ARG A 287 0.23 6.68 22.78
C ARG A 287 -0.18 6.10 21.41
N TYR A 288 -1.32 6.52 20.91
CA TYR A 288 -1.88 6.08 19.63
C TYR A 288 -0.96 6.44 18.46
N VAL A 289 -0.62 7.72 18.31
CA VAL A 289 0.15 8.18 17.15
C VAL A 289 1.54 7.60 17.12
N LYS A 290 2.24 7.49 18.26
CA LYS A 290 3.57 6.88 18.35
C LYS A 290 3.56 5.41 17.91
N ASP A 291 2.57 4.64 18.34
CA ASP A 291 2.45 3.23 17.94
C ASP A 291 2.11 3.06 16.46
N TYR A 292 1.28 3.95 15.91
CA TYR A 292 1.00 4.02 14.48
C TYR A 292 2.30 4.30 13.68
N LEU A 293 3.07 5.31 14.06
CA LEU A 293 4.35 5.66 13.41
C LEU A 293 5.39 4.54 13.53
N ARG A 294 5.48 3.84 14.65
CA ARG A 294 6.34 2.66 14.84
C ARG A 294 6.01 1.53 13.86
N CYS A 295 4.73 1.35 13.53
CA CYS A 295 4.34 0.39 12.50
C CYS A 295 4.81 0.84 11.11
N ILE A 296 4.75 2.14 10.82
CA ILE A 296 5.25 2.72 9.55
C ILE A 296 6.76 2.55 9.43
N ASP A 297 7.53 2.73 10.52
CA ASP A 297 8.98 2.50 10.48
C ASP A 297 9.32 1.08 10.02
N SER A 298 8.54 0.09 10.48
CA SER A 298 8.70 -1.29 10.01
C SER A 298 8.32 -1.46 8.53
N VAL A 299 7.29 -0.76 8.07
CA VAL A 299 6.89 -0.77 6.64
C VAL A 299 7.98 -0.15 5.78
N ASP A 300 8.47 1.03 6.17
CA ASP A 300 9.51 1.75 5.43
C ASP A 300 10.80 0.93 5.30
N GLU A 301 11.26 0.30 6.38
CA GLU A 301 12.42 -0.61 6.35
C GLU A 301 12.19 -1.76 5.35
N ASN A 302 11.01 -2.35 5.35
CA ASN A 302 10.67 -3.47 4.47
C ASN A 302 10.53 -3.05 3.00
N ILE A 303 10.07 -1.83 2.72
CA ILE A 303 10.11 -1.24 1.38
C ILE A 303 11.58 -1.14 0.93
N GLY A 304 12.47 -0.64 1.79
CA GLY A 304 13.91 -0.59 1.51
C GLY A 304 14.46 -1.95 1.11
N ARG A 305 14.11 -3.02 1.82
CA ARG A 305 14.55 -4.39 1.50
C ARG A 305 14.10 -4.85 0.09
N LEU A 306 12.88 -4.50 -0.33
CA LEU A 306 12.37 -4.81 -1.67
C LEU A 306 13.11 -4.00 -2.74
N LEU A 307 13.30 -2.70 -2.53
CA LEU A 307 14.02 -1.83 -3.46
C LEU A 307 15.49 -2.27 -3.62
N ASP A 308 16.17 -2.55 -2.52
CA ASP A 308 17.55 -3.04 -2.52
C ASP A 308 17.71 -4.37 -3.27
N TYR A 309 16.72 -5.25 -3.16
CA TYR A 309 16.73 -6.48 -3.92
C TYR A 309 16.61 -6.22 -5.42
N LEU A 310 15.70 -5.34 -5.85
CA LEU A 310 15.57 -4.99 -7.27
C LEU A 310 16.88 -4.43 -7.84
N ASP A 311 17.57 -3.56 -7.08
CA ASP A 311 18.84 -2.99 -7.52
C ASP A 311 19.94 -4.05 -7.62
N LYS A 312 20.12 -4.84 -6.56
CA LYS A 312 21.17 -5.89 -6.49
C LYS A 312 20.99 -7.00 -7.51
N SER A 313 19.74 -7.26 -7.91
CA SER A 313 19.41 -8.30 -8.92
C SER A 313 19.38 -7.80 -10.36
N GLY A 314 19.56 -6.49 -10.59
CA GLY A 314 19.42 -5.87 -11.91
C GLY A 314 17.98 -5.78 -12.43
N LEU A 315 16.98 -6.09 -11.58
CA LEU A 315 15.56 -6.00 -11.94
C LEU A 315 15.05 -4.55 -11.92
N ALA A 316 15.74 -3.64 -11.23
CA ALA A 316 15.29 -2.26 -11.05
C ALA A 316 15.08 -1.53 -12.38
N GLU A 317 15.92 -1.79 -13.39
CA GLU A 317 15.86 -1.12 -14.69
C GLU A 317 14.62 -1.51 -15.52
N ASN A 318 14.04 -2.69 -15.25
CA ASN A 318 12.90 -3.23 -15.99
C ASN A 318 11.68 -3.48 -15.08
N THR A 319 11.59 -2.77 -13.94
CA THR A 319 10.48 -2.92 -12.99
C THR A 319 9.87 -1.57 -12.64
N VAL A 320 8.57 -1.44 -12.93
CA VAL A 320 7.77 -0.32 -12.44
C VAL A 320 7.43 -0.60 -10.97
N VAL A 321 7.84 0.28 -10.07
CA VAL A 321 7.52 0.18 -8.64
C VAL A 321 6.44 1.18 -8.32
N ILE A 322 5.34 0.71 -7.72
CA ILE A 322 4.20 1.54 -7.35
C ILE A 322 3.94 1.33 -5.86
N TYR A 323 3.89 2.42 -5.11
CA TYR A 323 3.55 2.45 -3.70
C TYR A 323 2.23 3.18 -3.48
N SER A 324 1.31 2.56 -2.71
CA SER A 324 0.04 3.18 -2.32
C SER A 324 -0.52 2.55 -1.04
N SER A 325 -1.66 3.06 -0.58
CA SER A 325 -2.47 2.52 0.52
C SER A 325 -3.92 2.34 0.07
N ASP A 326 -4.64 1.41 0.71
CA ASP A 326 -6.05 1.15 0.39
C ASP A 326 -6.99 2.28 0.77
N GLN A 327 -6.60 3.15 1.70
CA GLN A 327 -7.23 4.43 2.03
C GLN A 327 -6.28 5.30 2.87
N GLY A 328 -6.73 6.51 3.17
CA GLY A 328 -6.12 7.38 4.15
C GLY A 328 -6.51 7.01 5.60
N TRP A 329 -6.14 7.87 6.55
CA TRP A 329 -6.34 7.63 7.98
C TRP A 329 -6.28 8.93 8.76
N TYR A 330 -7.12 9.10 9.80
CA TYR A 330 -7.04 10.23 10.72
C TYR A 330 -5.94 10.01 11.75
N LEU A 331 -5.03 10.96 11.85
CA LEU A 331 -3.95 10.97 12.85
C LEU A 331 -4.19 12.01 13.94
N GLY A 332 -5.43 12.10 14.39
CA GLY A 332 -5.88 13.06 15.39
C GLY A 332 -6.65 14.25 14.81
N GLU A 333 -6.67 14.42 13.49
CA GLU A 333 -7.51 15.44 12.86
C GLU A 333 -8.96 15.24 13.31
N HIS A 334 -9.63 16.33 13.71
CA HIS A 334 -10.98 16.34 14.30
C HIS A 334 -11.12 15.54 15.60
N GLY A 335 -10.03 15.24 16.31
CA GLY A 335 -10.03 14.36 17.48
C GLY A 335 -10.27 12.88 17.14
N TRP A 336 -10.15 12.51 15.87
CA TRP A 336 -10.50 11.18 15.38
C TRP A 336 -9.28 10.29 15.12
N TYR A 337 -9.56 9.00 15.06
CA TYR A 337 -8.76 7.94 14.46
C TYR A 337 -9.66 7.12 13.53
N ASP A 338 -9.14 6.11 12.79
CA ASP A 338 -9.89 5.33 11.80
C ASP A 338 -10.04 6.10 10.45
N LYS A 339 -11.03 5.79 9.65
CA LYS A 339 -11.31 6.26 8.28
C LYS A 339 -12.81 6.35 8.06
N ARG A 340 -13.32 6.16 6.88
CA ARG A 340 -14.74 5.99 6.50
C ARG A 340 -15.46 7.27 6.10
N TRP A 341 -15.23 8.38 6.78
CA TRP A 341 -15.84 9.66 6.47
C TRP A 341 -15.22 10.31 5.24
N MET A 342 -16.02 11.08 4.48
CA MET A 342 -15.61 11.72 3.22
C MET A 342 -14.78 13.00 3.46
N TYR A 343 -13.71 12.89 4.25
CA TYR A 343 -12.73 13.95 4.47
C TYR A 343 -11.42 13.59 3.76
N GLU A 344 -10.58 14.60 3.51
CA GLU A 344 -9.26 14.43 2.87
C GLU A 344 -8.43 13.34 3.55
N GLU A 345 -8.39 13.34 4.88
CA GLU A 345 -7.59 12.42 5.70
C GLU A 345 -7.97 10.96 5.47
N SER A 346 -9.24 10.71 5.18
CA SER A 346 -9.78 9.37 4.95
C SER A 346 -9.68 8.95 3.48
N PHE A 347 -9.98 9.85 2.55
CA PHE A 347 -10.06 9.52 1.12
C PHE A 347 -8.75 9.69 0.37
N ARG A 348 -7.89 10.64 0.79
CA ARG A 348 -6.60 10.86 0.15
C ARG A 348 -5.61 9.80 0.60
N THR A 349 -4.97 9.17 -0.38
CA THR A 349 -4.01 8.07 -0.19
C THR A 349 -2.66 8.44 -0.82
N PRO A 350 -1.52 7.94 -0.33
CA PRO A 350 -0.27 8.11 -1.03
C PRO A 350 -0.30 7.36 -2.37
N LEU A 351 0.34 7.95 -3.37
CA LEU A 351 0.66 7.28 -4.63
C LEU A 351 2.02 7.78 -5.12
N ILE A 352 2.97 6.86 -5.22
CA ILE A 352 4.31 7.13 -5.71
C ILE A 352 4.63 6.07 -6.78
N VAL A 353 5.13 6.49 -7.93
CA VAL A 353 5.47 5.59 -9.03
C VAL A 353 6.88 5.86 -9.52
N ARG A 354 7.72 4.82 -9.51
CA ARG A 354 9.01 4.80 -10.18
C ARG A 354 8.89 3.94 -11.43
N TRP A 355 9.04 4.57 -12.58
CA TRP A 355 9.11 3.90 -13.88
C TRP A 355 10.39 4.34 -14.60
N PRO A 356 11.43 3.50 -14.61
CA PRO A 356 12.71 3.83 -15.21
C PRO A 356 12.56 4.27 -16.68
N GLY A 357 13.17 5.40 -17.02
CA GLY A 357 13.11 5.96 -18.38
C GLY A 357 11.82 6.69 -18.75
N VAL A 358 10.77 6.62 -17.90
CA VAL A 358 9.45 7.25 -18.15
C VAL A 358 9.14 8.34 -17.14
N THR A 359 9.09 8.01 -15.84
CA THR A 359 8.81 9.02 -14.81
C THR A 359 10.00 9.93 -14.61
N LYS A 360 9.76 11.25 -14.61
CA LYS A 360 10.80 12.23 -14.23
C LYS A 360 11.08 12.10 -12.72
N ALA A 361 12.30 11.72 -12.37
CA ALA A 361 12.74 11.56 -10.99
C ALA A 361 12.52 12.82 -10.15
N GLY A 362 11.99 12.64 -8.92
CA GLY A 362 11.67 13.71 -7.98
C GLY A 362 10.52 14.64 -8.40
N SER A 363 9.77 14.27 -9.43
CA SER A 363 8.64 15.09 -9.91
C SER A 363 7.39 14.88 -9.04
N LYS A 364 6.50 15.90 -9.07
CA LYS A 364 5.18 15.86 -8.42
C LYS A 364 4.09 16.09 -9.46
N ASN A 365 3.04 15.30 -9.39
CA ASN A 365 1.84 15.46 -10.21
C ASN A 365 0.67 15.89 -9.32
N LYS A 366 -0.11 16.89 -9.78
CA LYS A 366 -1.27 17.47 -9.06
C LYS A 366 -2.61 17.12 -9.69
N ASP A 367 -2.62 16.25 -10.70
CA ASP A 367 -3.85 15.83 -11.34
C ASP A 367 -4.59 14.82 -10.46
N LEU A 368 -5.91 14.85 -10.51
CA LEU A 368 -6.77 13.97 -9.72
C LEU A 368 -6.67 12.53 -10.23
N VAL A 369 -6.24 11.62 -9.37
CA VAL A 369 -6.15 10.19 -9.62
C VAL A 369 -6.99 9.44 -8.59
N GLN A 370 -7.54 8.30 -8.97
CA GLN A 370 -8.31 7.44 -8.08
C GLN A 370 -7.74 6.01 -8.08
N ASN A 371 -7.95 5.26 -6.99
CA ASN A 371 -7.63 3.84 -6.95
C ASN A 371 -8.35 3.01 -8.03
N LEU A 372 -9.44 3.56 -8.58
CA LEU A 372 -10.17 3.03 -9.73
C LEU A 372 -9.31 2.94 -11.00
N ASP A 373 -8.26 3.78 -11.10
CA ASP A 373 -7.38 3.91 -12.25
C ASP A 373 -6.26 2.85 -12.28
N TYR A 374 -6.02 2.17 -11.15
CA TYR A 374 -4.85 1.30 -11.00
C TYR A 374 -4.92 0.08 -11.91
N ALA A 375 -6.08 -0.58 -12.03
CA ALA A 375 -6.25 -1.73 -12.92
C ALA A 375 -5.88 -1.38 -14.37
N GLN A 376 -6.45 -0.29 -14.90
CA GLN A 376 -6.18 0.15 -16.27
C GLN A 376 -4.72 0.59 -16.47
N THR A 377 -4.13 1.17 -15.43
CA THR A 377 -2.71 1.55 -15.45
C THR A 377 -1.81 0.33 -15.53
N PHE A 378 -2.06 -0.70 -14.71
CA PHE A 378 -1.26 -1.94 -14.75
C PHE A 378 -1.39 -2.64 -16.11
N LEU A 379 -2.60 -2.66 -16.67
CA LEU A 379 -2.84 -3.23 -18.00
C LEU A 379 -2.12 -2.43 -19.08
N ASP A 380 -2.17 -1.10 -19.04
CA ASP A 380 -1.54 -0.21 -20.02
C ASP A 380 -0.01 -0.32 -19.98
N ILE A 381 0.60 -0.35 -18.78
CA ILE A 381 2.04 -0.62 -18.59
C ILE A 381 2.45 -1.94 -19.24
N CYS A 382 1.59 -2.95 -19.21
CA CYS A 382 1.82 -4.28 -19.75
C CYS A 382 1.30 -4.45 -21.19
N GLU A 383 0.90 -3.37 -21.87
CA GLU A 383 0.36 -3.38 -23.24
C GLU A 383 -0.83 -4.33 -23.41
N VAL A 384 -1.71 -4.33 -22.42
CA VAL A 384 -2.98 -5.06 -22.40
C VAL A 384 -4.13 -4.09 -22.49
N LYS A 385 -5.00 -4.26 -23.47
CA LYS A 385 -6.18 -3.43 -23.63
C LYS A 385 -7.15 -3.63 -22.46
N SER A 386 -7.51 -2.54 -21.80
CA SER A 386 -8.51 -2.55 -20.74
C SER A 386 -9.90 -2.90 -21.28
N PRO A 387 -10.64 -3.80 -20.61
CA PRO A 387 -12.04 -4.06 -20.91
C PRO A 387 -12.91 -2.80 -20.80
N GLN A 388 -13.96 -2.71 -21.62
CA GLN A 388 -14.83 -1.54 -21.68
C GLN A 388 -15.61 -1.30 -20.36
N GLU A 389 -15.89 -2.37 -19.62
CA GLU A 389 -16.59 -2.30 -18.33
C GLU A 389 -15.76 -1.73 -17.19
N MET A 390 -14.45 -1.57 -17.34
CA MET A 390 -13.59 -0.85 -16.38
C MET A 390 -13.85 0.65 -16.47
N GLN A 391 -14.02 1.30 -15.32
CA GLN A 391 -14.48 2.69 -15.24
C GLN A 391 -13.38 3.71 -14.98
N GLY A 392 -12.17 3.26 -14.62
CA GLY A 392 -11.00 4.11 -14.42
C GLY A 392 -10.38 4.56 -15.73
N GLN A 393 -9.30 5.33 -15.60
CA GLN A 393 -8.45 5.78 -16.71
C GLN A 393 -7.00 5.46 -16.40
N SER A 394 -6.25 4.96 -17.37
CA SER A 394 -4.80 4.77 -17.18
C SER A 394 -4.11 6.11 -16.88
N ILE A 395 -3.27 6.11 -15.84
CA ILE A 395 -2.43 7.27 -15.49
C ILE A 395 -1.10 7.29 -16.26
N VAL A 396 -0.84 6.34 -17.17
CA VAL A 396 0.38 6.29 -17.97
C VAL A 396 0.69 7.63 -18.66
N PRO A 397 -0.28 8.33 -19.28
CA PRO A 397 0.01 9.65 -19.85
C PRO A 397 0.53 10.67 -18.81
N LEU A 398 0.01 10.63 -17.57
CA LEU A 398 0.50 11.51 -16.50
C LEU A 398 1.92 11.13 -16.07
N LEU A 399 2.24 9.83 -16.04
CA LEU A 399 3.58 9.32 -15.73
C LEU A 399 4.61 9.75 -16.79
N GLU A 400 4.19 9.86 -18.04
CA GLU A 400 4.97 10.40 -19.15
C GLU A 400 5.07 11.93 -19.15
N GLY A 401 4.47 12.61 -18.17
CA GLY A 401 4.42 14.08 -18.10
C GLY A 401 3.42 14.72 -19.06
N LYS A 402 2.49 13.97 -19.63
CA LYS A 402 1.45 14.43 -20.54
C LYS A 402 0.11 14.52 -19.81
N LYS A 403 -0.63 15.61 -20.00
CA LYS A 403 -2.00 15.72 -19.46
C LYS A 403 -3.02 15.63 -20.57
N PRO A 404 -3.85 14.58 -20.62
CA PRO A 404 -4.98 14.49 -21.57
C PRO A 404 -5.94 15.68 -21.39
N LYS A 405 -6.45 16.24 -22.50
CA LYS A 405 -7.38 17.40 -22.45
C LYS A 405 -8.62 17.15 -21.60
N ASN A 406 -9.12 15.90 -21.59
CA ASN A 406 -10.33 15.49 -20.87
C ASN A 406 -10.00 14.79 -19.53
N TRP A 407 -8.82 15.05 -18.95
CA TRP A 407 -8.52 14.51 -17.63
C TRP A 407 -9.47 15.09 -16.58
N ARG A 408 -9.88 14.25 -15.61
CA ARG A 408 -10.78 14.67 -14.52
C ARG A 408 -10.22 15.85 -13.72
N LYS A 409 -11.12 16.65 -13.14
CA LYS A 409 -10.79 17.89 -12.40
C LYS A 409 -11.09 17.75 -10.91
#